data_5cf8e267586a20fe88109f78e3168051
#
_entry.id   5cf8e267586a20fe88109f78e3168051
#
_cell.length_a   1.000
_cell.length_b   1.000
_cell.length_c   1.000
_cell.angle_alpha   90.00
_cell.angle_beta   90.00
_cell.angle_gamma   90.00
#
_symmetry.space_group_name_H-M   'P 1'
#
loop_
_entity.id
_entity.type
_entity.pdbx_description
1 polymer ?
#
loop_
_entity_poly.entity_id
_entity_poly.type
_entity_poly.pdbx_seq_one_letter_code
_entity_poly.pdbx_strand_id
1 'polypeptide(L)'
;MGPGPSDAPPSVLSAMSQTLVGHLDPSFVQMMEEIKGMLRKVFLTENEMTFPISGTGSAGMEFCFVNLIEPGDEVVIGINGVFGGRM
;
A
#
# COMPACT_ATOMS: atom_id res chain seq x y z
N MET A 1 21.25 1.27 -4.19
CA MET A 1 19.80 1.38 -4.49
C MET A 1 19.15 2.26 -3.44
N GLY A 2 18.35 3.23 -3.85
CA GLY A 2 17.59 4.11 -2.96
C GLY A 2 16.10 3.79 -3.00
N PRO A 3 15.30 4.39 -2.11
CA PRO A 3 13.84 4.13 -2.03
C PRO A 3 13.04 4.76 -3.18
N GLY A 4 13.67 5.43 -4.09
CA GLY A 4 13.04 6.06 -5.23
C GLY A 4 13.62 7.47 -5.53
N PRO A 5 13.15 8.12 -6.60
CA PRO A 5 12.13 7.63 -7.54
C PRO A 5 12.61 6.42 -8.35
N SER A 6 11.67 5.62 -8.85
CA SER A 6 11.94 4.43 -9.67
C SER A 6 11.28 4.60 -11.04
N ASP A 7 11.91 4.05 -12.08
CA ASP A 7 11.30 4.00 -13.40
C ASP A 7 10.10 3.06 -13.40
N ALA A 8 8.95 3.57 -13.80
CA ALA A 8 7.77 2.77 -13.99
C ALA A 8 7.76 2.18 -15.41
N PRO A 9 7.36 0.90 -15.58
CA PRO A 9 7.19 0.31 -16.90
C PRO A 9 6.21 1.13 -17.78
N PRO A 10 6.41 1.18 -19.10
CA PRO A 10 5.51 1.93 -19.99
C PRO A 10 4.04 1.57 -19.90
N SER A 11 3.72 0.30 -19.60
CA SER A 11 2.35 -0.16 -19.36
C SER A 11 1.71 0.50 -18.13
N VAL A 12 2.48 0.70 -17.07
CA VAL A 12 2.02 1.40 -15.86
C VAL A 12 1.78 2.87 -16.14
N LEU A 13 2.72 3.54 -16.82
CA LEU A 13 2.57 4.94 -17.20
C LEU A 13 1.36 5.15 -18.12
N SER A 14 1.13 4.25 -19.05
CA SER A 14 -0.05 4.27 -19.91
C SER A 14 -1.34 4.10 -19.12
N ALA A 15 -1.39 3.19 -18.17
CA ALA A 15 -2.55 3.00 -17.30
C ALA A 15 -2.84 4.23 -16.44
N MET A 16 -1.81 4.91 -15.93
CA MET A 16 -1.95 6.14 -15.14
C MET A 16 -2.49 7.33 -15.95
N SER A 17 -2.41 7.29 -17.27
CA SER A 17 -2.93 8.33 -18.18
C SER A 17 -4.37 8.09 -18.66
N GLN A 18 -5.01 7.02 -18.20
CA GLN A 18 -6.39 6.70 -18.59
C GLN A 18 -7.41 7.61 -17.88
N THR A 19 -8.63 7.61 -18.41
CA THR A 19 -9.75 8.34 -17.79
C THR A 19 -10.00 7.86 -16.37
N LEU A 20 -10.28 8.80 -15.47
CA LEU A 20 -10.62 8.48 -14.09
C LEU A 20 -11.97 7.77 -14.00
N VAL A 21 -12.03 6.79 -13.14
CA VAL A 21 -13.25 6.04 -12.83
C VAL A 21 -13.78 6.48 -11.47
N GLY A 22 -15.09 6.63 -11.35
CA GLY A 22 -15.71 7.00 -10.07
C GLY A 22 -15.53 5.91 -9.01
N HIS A 23 -15.30 6.30 -7.78
CA HIS A 23 -15.02 5.36 -6.68
C HIS A 23 -16.20 4.44 -6.32
N LEU A 24 -17.41 4.77 -6.75
CA LEU A 24 -18.61 3.91 -6.59
C LEU A 24 -19.01 3.21 -7.89
N ASP A 25 -18.25 3.40 -8.97
CA ASP A 25 -18.50 2.69 -10.22
C ASP A 25 -18.26 1.19 -10.03
N PRO A 26 -19.15 0.32 -10.52
CA PRO A 26 -18.96 -1.13 -10.41
C PRO A 26 -17.63 -1.62 -11.00
N SER A 27 -17.14 -0.98 -12.06
CA SER A 27 -15.85 -1.33 -12.66
C SER A 27 -14.67 -1.00 -11.72
N PHE A 28 -14.76 0.08 -10.95
CA PHE A 28 -13.76 0.42 -9.94
C PHE A 28 -13.79 -0.58 -8.79
N VAL A 29 -14.97 -0.93 -8.30
CA VAL A 29 -15.13 -1.93 -7.23
C VAL A 29 -14.54 -3.27 -7.66
N GLN A 30 -14.84 -3.73 -8.87
CA GLN A 30 -14.26 -4.95 -9.42
C GLN A 30 -12.72 -4.87 -9.48
N MET A 31 -12.18 -3.76 -9.99
CA MET A 31 -10.73 -3.54 -10.04
C MET A 31 -10.09 -3.64 -8.65
N MET A 32 -10.72 -3.06 -7.63
CA MET A 32 -10.22 -3.13 -6.25
C MET A 32 -10.24 -4.56 -5.70
N GLU A 33 -11.26 -5.36 -5.99
CA GLU A 33 -11.29 -6.77 -5.60
C GLU A 33 -10.20 -7.60 -6.31
N GLU A 34 -9.95 -7.33 -7.58
CA GLU A 34 -8.84 -7.96 -8.32
C GLU A 34 -7.48 -7.60 -7.70
N ILE A 35 -7.26 -6.33 -7.36
CA ILE A 35 -6.04 -5.85 -6.68
C ILE A 35 -5.87 -6.56 -5.33
N LYS A 36 -6.91 -6.66 -4.52
CA LYS A 36 -6.89 -7.39 -3.25
C LYS A 36 -6.46 -8.85 -3.45
N GLY A 37 -7.01 -9.50 -4.45
CA GLY A 37 -6.64 -10.87 -4.81
C GLY A 37 -5.16 -11.01 -5.23
N MET A 38 -4.65 -10.04 -5.98
CA MET A 38 -3.23 -10.01 -6.37
C MET A 38 -2.32 -9.73 -5.17
N LEU A 39 -2.70 -8.81 -4.28
CA LEU A 39 -1.93 -8.49 -3.08
C LEU A 39 -1.83 -9.69 -2.13
N ARG A 40 -2.91 -10.47 -1.95
CA ARG A 40 -2.84 -11.71 -1.15
C ARG A 40 -1.79 -12.67 -1.69
N LYS A 41 -1.67 -12.80 -3.01
CA LYS A 41 -0.64 -13.64 -3.63
C LYS A 41 0.77 -13.10 -3.38
N VAL A 42 0.96 -11.78 -3.47
CA VAL A 42 2.26 -11.13 -3.22
C VAL A 42 2.70 -11.30 -1.77
N PHE A 43 1.76 -11.13 -0.83
CA PHE A 43 2.03 -11.25 0.61
C PHE A 43 1.94 -12.69 1.15
N LEU A 44 1.60 -13.67 0.30
CA LEU A 44 1.40 -15.07 0.69
C LEU A 44 0.44 -15.21 1.88
N THR A 45 -0.71 -14.52 1.82
CA THR A 45 -1.70 -14.49 2.89
C THR A 45 -3.11 -14.78 2.35
N GLU A 46 -3.95 -15.35 3.20
CA GLU A 46 -5.38 -15.54 2.95
C GLU A 46 -6.25 -14.47 3.64
N ASN A 47 -5.63 -13.52 4.34
CA ASN A 47 -6.34 -12.47 5.06
C ASN A 47 -7.24 -11.66 4.11
N GLU A 48 -8.52 -11.56 4.44
CA GLU A 48 -9.48 -10.76 3.69
C GLU A 48 -9.16 -9.26 3.73
N MET A 49 -8.65 -8.78 4.87
CA MET A 49 -8.23 -7.39 5.07
C MET A 49 -6.84 -7.11 4.48
N THR A 50 -6.69 -7.44 3.19
CA THR A 50 -5.48 -7.15 2.39
C THR A 50 -5.87 -6.22 1.26
N PHE A 51 -5.51 -4.96 1.36
CA PHE A 51 -5.92 -3.92 0.40
C PHE A 51 -4.92 -2.75 0.37
N PRO A 52 -4.87 -1.97 -0.72
CA PRO A 52 -4.01 -0.81 -0.81
C PRO A 52 -4.61 0.38 -0.03
N ILE A 53 -3.74 1.18 0.58
CA ILE A 53 -4.11 2.43 1.22
C ILE A 53 -3.73 3.59 0.29
N SER A 54 -4.69 4.47 0.05
CA SER A 54 -4.45 5.71 -0.71
C SER A 54 -3.72 6.72 0.16
N GLY A 55 -2.50 7.05 -0.22
CA GLY A 55 -1.67 8.01 0.50
C GLY A 55 -0.20 7.87 0.16
N THR A 56 0.61 8.66 0.85
CA THR A 56 2.08 8.56 0.79
C THR A 56 2.58 7.34 1.55
N GLY A 57 3.84 6.91 1.32
CA GLY A 57 4.47 5.84 2.09
C GLY A 57 4.47 6.12 3.60
N SER A 58 4.66 7.38 4.01
CA SER A 58 4.58 7.77 5.43
C SER A 58 3.18 7.62 6.00
N ALA A 59 2.13 7.90 5.21
CA ALA A 59 0.75 7.64 5.62
C ALA A 59 0.47 6.14 5.77
N GLY A 60 1.06 5.30 4.90
CA GLY A 60 1.00 3.84 5.03
C GLY A 60 1.68 3.32 6.30
N MET A 61 2.82 3.88 6.67
CA MET A 61 3.50 3.57 7.93
C MET A 61 2.60 3.93 9.14
N GLU A 62 2.08 5.15 9.18
CA GLU A 62 1.14 5.61 10.22
C GLU A 62 -0.08 4.69 10.31
N PHE A 63 -0.64 4.32 9.16
CA PHE A 63 -1.78 3.40 9.09
C PHE A 63 -1.47 2.05 9.76
N CYS A 64 -0.30 1.48 9.54
CA CYS A 64 0.10 0.22 10.19
C CYS A 64 0.19 0.39 11.71
N PHE A 65 0.86 1.44 12.19
CA PHE A 65 0.99 1.66 13.63
C PHE A 65 -0.37 1.85 14.31
N VAL A 66 -1.21 2.72 13.78
CA VAL A 66 -2.51 3.04 14.38
C VAL A 66 -3.47 1.84 14.41
N ASN A 67 -3.36 0.92 13.45
CA ASN A 67 -4.27 -0.20 13.34
C ASN A 67 -3.76 -1.53 13.92
N LEU A 68 -2.46 -1.67 14.13
CA LEU A 68 -1.85 -2.94 14.54
C LEU A 68 -1.25 -2.90 15.93
N ILE A 69 -1.09 -1.73 16.54
CA ILE A 69 -0.41 -1.57 17.84
C ILE A 69 -1.36 -0.94 18.84
N GLU A 70 -1.43 -1.51 20.02
CA GLU A 70 -2.20 -0.99 21.15
C GLU A 70 -1.30 -0.44 22.26
N PRO A 71 -1.82 0.44 23.13
CA PRO A 71 -1.05 0.95 24.26
C PRO A 71 -0.52 -0.18 25.16
N GLY A 72 0.78 -0.27 25.28
CA GLY A 72 1.48 -1.30 26.05
C GLY A 72 2.14 -2.39 25.21
N ASP A 73 1.90 -2.42 23.90
CA ASP A 73 2.58 -3.35 23.01
C ASP A 73 4.08 -3.03 22.88
N GLU A 74 4.88 -4.07 22.85
CA GLU A 74 6.32 -3.96 22.57
C GLU A 74 6.58 -4.16 21.09
N VAL A 75 7.22 -3.19 20.46
CA VAL A 75 7.56 -3.22 19.03
C VAL A 75 9.05 -3.05 18.82
N VAL A 76 9.58 -3.68 17.77
CA VAL A 76 10.97 -3.54 17.35
C VAL A 76 11.02 -2.71 16.07
N ILE A 77 11.73 -1.58 16.11
CA ILE A 77 11.92 -0.71 14.95
C ILE A 77 13.36 -0.84 14.45
N GLY A 78 13.51 -1.29 13.20
CA GLY A 78 14.79 -1.32 12.52
C GLY A 78 15.15 0.06 11.95
N ILE A 79 16.04 0.79 12.60
CA ILE A 79 16.48 2.11 12.15
C ILE A 79 17.73 1.96 11.30
N ASN A 80 17.57 2.06 9.98
CA ASN A 80 18.66 2.05 9.01
C ASN A 80 18.68 3.31 8.11
N GLY A 81 17.95 4.34 8.51
CA GLY A 81 17.84 5.60 7.77
C GLY A 81 16.69 6.45 8.28
N VAL A 82 16.37 7.50 7.51
CA VAL A 82 15.39 8.54 7.89
C VAL A 82 14.00 7.96 8.18
N PHE A 83 13.54 6.99 7.42
CA PHE A 83 12.17 6.46 7.57
C PHE A 83 12.02 5.62 8.84
N GLY A 84 12.99 4.77 9.18
CA GLY A 84 12.99 4.06 10.45
C GLY A 84 13.09 5.01 11.66
N GLY A 85 13.80 6.12 11.50
CA GLY A 85 13.92 7.14 12.56
C GLY A 85 12.64 7.97 12.79
N ARG A 86 11.63 7.87 11.92
CA ARG A 86 10.32 8.53 12.08
C ARG A 86 9.30 7.67 12.80
N MET A 87 9.56 6.39 12.94
CA MET A 87 8.74 5.42 13.67
C MET A 87 8.99 5.51 15.17
#